data_d2f9793eff27b10febe4c0fc9696fa77
#
_entry.id   d2f9793eff27b10febe4c0fc9696fa77
#
_cell.length_a   1.000
_cell.length_b   1.000
_cell.length_c   1.000
_cell.angle_alpha   90.00
_cell.angle_beta   90.00
_cell.angle_gamma   90.00
#
_symmetry.space_group_name_H-M   'P 1'
#
loop_
_entity.id
_entity.type
_entity.pdbx_description
1 polymer ?
#
loop_
_entity_poly.entity_id
_entity_poly.type
_entity_poly.pdbx_seq_one_letter_code
_entity_poly.pdbx_strand_id
1 'polypeptide(L)'
;FYLVMILDVYSRKIVGWEVFHAESAHHASLVIRRAVLAEGLIDQPLVLHADNGSPFKGATLLETLHALNITPSYSRPRVSNDNAFSEALFRTCKYVPGYPVNGFDSLQAAQRWVQDFVLWYNTEHRHRAIRFVTPAERHRGEDRAILAQRHALNQAAREAHPERWSGKTRN
;
A
#
# COMPACT_ATOMS: atom_id res chain seq x y z
N PHE A 1 -18.81 -4.15 -7.15
CA PHE A 1 -17.74 -3.28 -7.68
C PHE A 1 -16.39 -3.94 -7.46
N TYR A 2 -15.41 -3.57 -8.25
CA TYR A 2 -14.06 -4.12 -8.25
C TYR A 2 -13.07 -2.99 -7.90
N LEU A 3 -12.28 -3.19 -6.85
CA LEU A 3 -11.25 -2.25 -6.41
C LEU A 3 -9.86 -2.75 -6.86
N VAL A 4 -9.16 -1.93 -7.63
CA VAL A 4 -7.74 -2.11 -7.93
C VAL A 4 -6.95 -1.20 -7.01
N MET A 5 -5.92 -1.73 -6.33
CA MET A 5 -4.98 -0.95 -5.53
C MET A 5 -3.55 -1.36 -5.86
N ILE A 6 -2.65 -0.38 -5.92
CA ILE A 6 -1.21 -0.57 -6.11
C ILE A 6 -0.50 -0.08 -4.86
N LEU A 7 0.28 -0.96 -4.25
CA LEU A 7 1.01 -0.70 -3.02
C LEU A 7 2.52 -0.63 -3.30
N ASP A 8 3.16 0.43 -2.87
CA ASP A 8 4.62 0.45 -2.76
C ASP A 8 5.06 -0.42 -1.57
N VAL A 9 5.78 -1.50 -1.85
CA VAL A 9 6.19 -2.49 -0.84
C VAL A 9 7.14 -1.90 0.19
N TYR A 10 7.97 -0.92 -0.18
CA TYR A 10 8.91 -0.28 0.74
C TYR A 10 8.22 0.60 1.77
N SER A 11 7.43 1.55 1.29
CA SER A 11 6.78 2.54 2.16
C SER A 11 5.42 2.10 2.70
N ARG A 12 4.78 1.11 2.07
CA ARG A 12 3.39 0.73 2.29
C ARG A 12 2.38 1.76 1.79
N LYS A 13 2.79 2.75 1.02
CA LYS A 13 1.90 3.75 0.43
C LYS A 13 1.06 3.12 -0.68
N ILE A 14 -0.23 3.40 -0.68
CA ILE A 14 -1.09 3.13 -1.83
C ILE A 14 -0.79 4.22 -2.85
N VAL A 15 -0.13 3.86 -3.94
CA VAL A 15 0.34 4.76 -5.00
C VAL A 15 -0.62 4.84 -6.19
N GLY A 16 -1.57 3.91 -6.27
CA GLY A 16 -2.62 3.92 -7.30
C GLY A 16 -3.83 3.14 -6.83
N TRP A 17 -5.00 3.64 -7.18
CA TRP A 17 -6.27 2.95 -6.92
C TRP A 17 -7.38 3.43 -7.85
N GLU A 18 -8.38 2.59 -8.05
CA GLU A 18 -9.64 2.96 -8.69
C GLU A 18 -10.69 1.87 -8.45
N VAL A 19 -11.98 2.26 -8.48
CA VAL A 19 -13.12 1.35 -8.37
C VAL A 19 -13.86 1.30 -9.70
N PHE A 20 -14.17 0.08 -10.16
CA PHE A 20 -14.81 -0.17 -11.45
C PHE A 20 -16.05 -1.04 -11.28
N HIS A 21 -16.93 -1.03 -12.31
CA HIS A 21 -18.07 -1.95 -12.38
C HIS A 21 -17.67 -3.39 -12.71
N ALA A 22 -16.57 -3.57 -13.43
CA ALA A 22 -16.10 -4.88 -13.88
C ALA A 22 -14.58 -4.99 -13.74
N GLU A 23 -14.13 -6.21 -13.52
CA GLU A 23 -12.73 -6.56 -13.55
C GLU A 23 -12.21 -6.64 -14.98
N SER A 24 -11.07 -6.00 -15.29
CA SER A 24 -10.43 -6.14 -16.60
C SER A 24 -8.94 -5.79 -16.58
N ALA A 25 -8.16 -6.37 -17.49
CA ALA A 25 -6.76 -6.02 -17.72
C ALA A 25 -6.59 -4.56 -18.16
N HIS A 26 -7.55 -4.01 -18.90
CA HIS A 26 -7.56 -2.61 -19.30
C HIS A 26 -7.66 -1.67 -18.06
N HIS A 27 -8.56 -1.97 -17.12
CA HIS A 27 -8.71 -1.19 -15.89
C HIS A 27 -7.43 -1.22 -15.05
N ALA A 28 -6.82 -2.40 -14.88
CA ALA A 28 -5.53 -2.51 -14.19
C ALA A 28 -4.44 -1.68 -14.88
N SER A 29 -4.38 -1.72 -16.23
CA SER A 29 -3.43 -0.93 -17.02
C SER A 29 -3.59 0.58 -16.80
N LEU A 30 -4.84 1.07 -16.75
CA LEU A 30 -5.11 2.49 -16.46
C LEU A 30 -4.59 2.93 -15.09
N VAL A 31 -4.84 2.13 -14.05
CA VAL A 31 -4.38 2.44 -12.70
C VAL A 31 -2.86 2.44 -12.63
N ILE A 32 -2.19 1.48 -13.26
CA ILE A 32 -0.72 1.40 -13.30
C ILE A 32 -0.14 2.60 -14.02
N ARG A 33 -0.64 2.97 -15.20
CA ARG A 33 -0.16 4.15 -15.94
C ARG A 33 -0.27 5.42 -15.11
N ARG A 34 -1.42 5.62 -14.45
CA ARG A 34 -1.65 6.78 -13.56
C ARG A 34 -0.69 6.79 -12.38
N ALA A 35 -0.45 5.63 -11.75
CA ALA A 35 0.46 5.51 -10.62
C ALA A 35 1.91 5.83 -11.02
N VAL A 36 2.41 5.26 -12.12
CA VAL A 36 3.76 5.53 -12.64
C VAL A 36 3.96 7.01 -12.96
N LEU A 37 2.95 7.63 -13.58
CA LEU A 37 2.98 9.05 -13.90
C LEU A 37 2.97 9.94 -12.65
N ALA A 38 2.08 9.64 -11.71
CA ALA A 38 1.94 10.41 -10.46
C ALA A 38 3.18 10.33 -9.56
N GLU A 39 3.86 9.19 -9.55
CA GLU A 39 5.10 8.99 -8.78
C GLU A 39 6.37 9.41 -9.56
N GLY A 40 6.24 9.90 -10.80
CA GLY A 40 7.38 10.35 -11.62
C GLY A 40 8.34 9.23 -12.02
N LEU A 41 7.86 7.99 -12.16
CA LEU A 41 8.67 6.79 -12.39
C LEU A 41 8.67 6.35 -13.86
N ILE A 42 8.47 7.27 -14.80
CA ILE A 42 8.53 6.97 -16.23
C ILE A 42 9.93 6.46 -16.57
N ASP A 43 10.01 5.38 -17.36
CA ASP A 43 11.22 4.71 -17.79
C ASP A 43 12.15 4.16 -16.66
N GLN A 44 11.67 4.16 -15.41
CA GLN A 44 12.40 3.51 -14.33
C GLN A 44 12.13 2.01 -14.32
N PRO A 45 13.16 1.17 -14.08
CA PRO A 45 12.96 -0.26 -13.96
C PRO A 45 12.17 -0.58 -12.68
N LEU A 46 10.99 -1.12 -12.84
CA LEU A 46 10.09 -1.50 -11.75
C LEU A 46 9.72 -2.99 -11.83
N VAL A 47 9.32 -3.55 -10.70
CA VAL A 47 8.71 -4.88 -10.64
C VAL A 47 7.29 -4.73 -10.11
N LEU A 48 6.30 -5.20 -10.87
CA LEU A 48 4.94 -5.33 -10.40
C LEU A 48 4.67 -6.77 -9.98
N HIS A 49 4.43 -6.98 -8.69
CA HIS A 49 4.03 -8.28 -8.18
C HIS A 49 2.50 -8.35 -8.03
N ALA A 50 1.91 -9.42 -8.53
CA ALA A 50 0.47 -9.68 -8.43
C ALA A 50 0.21 -11.16 -8.12
N ASP A 51 -1.03 -11.47 -7.75
CA ASP A 51 -1.51 -12.84 -7.73
C ASP A 51 -1.66 -13.42 -9.16
N ASN A 52 -2.15 -14.66 -9.23
CA ASN A 52 -2.35 -15.35 -10.52
C ASN A 52 -3.71 -15.01 -11.16
N GLY A 53 -4.40 -13.95 -10.75
CA GLY A 53 -5.67 -13.52 -11.32
C GLY A 53 -5.61 -13.27 -12.83
N SER A 54 -6.69 -13.62 -13.53
CA SER A 54 -6.75 -13.50 -14.99
C SER A 54 -6.50 -12.08 -15.53
N PRO A 55 -6.93 -10.98 -14.87
CA PRO A 55 -6.66 -9.64 -15.35
C PRO A 55 -5.17 -9.30 -15.37
N PHE A 56 -4.40 -9.88 -14.45
CA PHE A 56 -2.95 -9.62 -14.35
C PHE A 56 -2.12 -10.40 -15.39
N LYS A 57 -2.72 -11.33 -16.10
CA LYS A 57 -2.11 -12.11 -17.21
C LYS A 57 -2.63 -11.72 -18.59
N GLY A 58 -3.55 -10.77 -18.67
CA GLY A 58 -4.12 -10.29 -19.93
C GLY A 58 -3.08 -9.59 -20.82
N ALA A 59 -3.14 -9.84 -22.13
CA ALA A 59 -2.19 -9.27 -23.10
C ALA A 59 -2.09 -7.74 -22.99
N THR A 60 -3.22 -7.04 -22.87
CA THR A 60 -3.26 -5.58 -22.71
C THR A 60 -2.46 -5.08 -21.51
N LEU A 61 -2.50 -5.80 -20.39
CA LEU A 61 -1.71 -5.44 -19.24
C LEU A 61 -0.22 -5.71 -19.47
N LEU A 62 0.13 -6.87 -20.03
CA LEU A 62 1.52 -7.23 -20.31
C LEU A 62 2.18 -6.26 -21.30
N GLU A 63 1.47 -5.85 -22.35
CA GLU A 63 1.92 -4.79 -23.27
C GLU A 63 2.13 -3.46 -22.54
N THR A 64 1.23 -3.10 -21.63
CA THR A 64 1.37 -1.89 -20.82
C THR A 64 2.59 -1.95 -19.92
N LEU A 65 2.81 -3.06 -19.22
CA LEU A 65 3.98 -3.25 -18.36
C LEU A 65 5.28 -3.16 -19.15
N HIS A 66 5.34 -3.82 -20.31
CA HIS A 66 6.51 -3.75 -21.19
C HIS A 66 6.78 -2.31 -21.66
N ALA A 67 5.74 -1.58 -22.11
CA ALA A 67 5.87 -0.18 -22.54
C ALA A 67 6.31 0.78 -21.43
N LEU A 68 6.08 0.43 -20.16
CA LEU A 68 6.48 1.21 -18.98
C LEU A 68 7.78 0.71 -18.33
N ASN A 69 8.51 -0.21 -18.95
CA ASN A 69 9.71 -0.85 -18.39
C ASN A 69 9.44 -1.54 -17.03
N ILE A 70 8.27 -2.16 -16.87
CA ILE A 70 7.86 -2.85 -15.64
C ILE A 70 7.93 -4.36 -15.87
N THR A 71 8.70 -5.04 -15.04
CA THR A 71 8.80 -6.51 -15.05
C THR A 71 7.64 -7.12 -14.26
N PRO A 72 6.79 -7.96 -14.87
CA PRO A 72 5.76 -8.68 -14.14
C PRO A 72 6.35 -9.79 -13.27
N SER A 73 5.82 -9.95 -12.07
CA SER A 73 6.12 -11.01 -11.11
C SER A 73 4.81 -11.59 -10.57
N TYR A 74 4.75 -12.89 -10.39
CA TYR A 74 3.51 -13.54 -9.94
C TYR A 74 3.77 -14.45 -8.75
N SER A 75 2.75 -14.58 -7.89
CA SER A 75 2.77 -15.53 -6.79
C SER A 75 2.97 -16.96 -7.30
N ARG A 76 3.77 -17.74 -6.59
CA ARG A 76 3.93 -19.17 -6.88
C ARG A 76 2.62 -19.92 -6.63
N PRO A 77 2.28 -20.91 -7.42
CA PRO A 77 1.08 -21.71 -7.20
C PRO A 77 1.09 -22.34 -5.79
N ARG A 78 0.00 -22.19 -5.04
CA ARG A 78 -0.19 -22.76 -3.69
C ARG A 78 0.76 -22.22 -2.60
N VAL A 79 1.41 -21.08 -2.79
CA VAL A 79 2.23 -20.42 -1.78
C VAL A 79 1.50 -19.17 -1.29
N SER A 80 0.79 -19.30 -0.16
CA SER A 80 -0.05 -18.23 0.39
C SER A 80 0.75 -16.97 0.82
N ASN A 81 2.00 -17.12 1.19
CA ASN A 81 2.81 -16.00 1.69
C ASN A 81 3.36 -15.08 0.59
N ASP A 82 3.24 -15.46 -0.69
CA ASP A 82 3.80 -14.67 -1.79
C ASP A 82 3.04 -13.36 -2.03
N ASN A 83 1.77 -13.24 -1.58
CA ASN A 83 0.95 -12.03 -1.72
C ASN A 83 0.55 -11.39 -0.37
N ALA A 84 1.31 -11.64 0.67
CA ALA A 84 1.01 -11.21 2.03
C ALA A 84 0.79 -9.69 2.19
N PHE A 85 1.43 -8.86 1.36
CA PHE A 85 1.30 -7.40 1.42
C PHE A 85 -0.05 -6.92 0.93
N SER A 86 -0.52 -7.44 -0.21
CA SER A 86 -1.83 -7.14 -0.75
C SER A 86 -2.93 -7.66 0.16
N GLU A 87 -2.79 -8.89 0.68
CA GLU A 87 -3.74 -9.47 1.63
C GLU A 87 -3.86 -8.65 2.91
N ALA A 88 -2.74 -8.19 3.48
CA ALA A 88 -2.73 -7.32 4.66
C ALA A 88 -3.41 -5.96 4.39
N LEU A 89 -3.18 -5.38 3.20
CA LEU A 89 -3.83 -4.14 2.79
C LEU A 89 -5.34 -4.32 2.67
N PHE A 90 -5.81 -5.34 1.94
CA PHE A 90 -7.24 -5.62 1.80
C PHE A 90 -7.90 -6.00 3.13
N ARG A 91 -7.18 -6.70 4.01
CA ARG A 91 -7.65 -6.93 5.38
C ARG A 91 -7.85 -5.62 6.12
N THR A 92 -6.87 -4.70 6.10
CA THR A 92 -7.01 -3.37 6.72
C THR A 92 -8.20 -2.63 6.15
N CYS A 93 -8.37 -2.62 4.82
CA CYS A 93 -9.49 -1.99 4.14
C CYS A 93 -10.86 -2.52 4.61
N LYS A 94 -11.00 -3.84 4.76
CA LYS A 94 -12.27 -4.48 5.17
C LYS A 94 -12.61 -4.32 6.66
N TYR A 95 -11.61 -4.10 7.51
CA TYR A 95 -11.78 -4.04 8.97
C TYR A 95 -11.62 -2.64 9.56
N VAL A 96 -11.41 -1.62 8.72
CA VAL A 96 -11.39 -0.24 9.20
C VAL A 96 -12.81 0.15 9.67
N PRO A 97 -12.93 0.90 10.79
CA PRO A 97 -14.23 1.44 11.22
C PRO A 97 -14.89 2.23 10.08
N GLY A 98 -16.19 1.99 9.88
CA GLY A 98 -16.95 2.64 8.80
C GLY A 98 -16.92 1.90 7.45
N TYR A 99 -16.31 0.69 7.37
CA TYR A 99 -16.49 -0.15 6.18
C TYR A 99 -17.96 -0.52 6.01
N PRO A 100 -18.58 -0.28 4.84
CA PRO A 100 -20.01 -0.56 4.64
C PRO A 100 -20.25 -2.08 4.50
N VAL A 101 -20.73 -2.69 5.57
CA VAL A 101 -20.96 -4.14 5.68
C VAL A 101 -21.99 -4.62 4.64
N ASN A 102 -22.96 -3.77 4.30
CA ASN A 102 -24.02 -4.07 3.33
C ASN A 102 -23.62 -3.73 1.87
N GLY A 103 -22.36 -3.31 1.64
CA GLY A 103 -21.88 -2.88 0.33
C GLY A 103 -22.13 -1.40 0.06
N PHE A 104 -21.95 -0.99 -1.20
CA PHE A 104 -22.10 0.40 -1.66
C PHE A 104 -23.30 0.53 -2.59
N ASP A 105 -24.10 1.58 -2.41
CA ASP A 105 -25.29 1.83 -3.22
C ASP A 105 -24.96 2.26 -4.65
N SER A 106 -23.79 2.82 -4.89
CA SER A 106 -23.33 3.26 -6.21
C SER A 106 -21.81 3.21 -6.35
N LEU A 107 -21.34 3.20 -7.60
CA LEU A 107 -19.91 3.31 -7.91
C LEU A 107 -19.31 4.58 -7.30
N GLN A 108 -20.01 5.70 -7.39
CA GLN A 108 -19.55 6.98 -6.84
C GLN A 108 -19.43 6.93 -5.31
N ALA A 109 -20.35 6.23 -4.63
CA ALA A 109 -20.25 6.03 -3.18
C ALA A 109 -19.04 5.18 -2.83
N ALA A 110 -18.77 4.11 -3.58
CA ALA A 110 -17.59 3.28 -3.42
C ALA A 110 -16.30 4.06 -3.67
N GLN A 111 -16.23 4.86 -4.74
CA GLN A 111 -15.07 5.68 -5.07
C GLN A 111 -14.77 6.72 -3.98
N ARG A 112 -15.78 7.44 -3.46
CA ARG A 112 -15.59 8.38 -2.34
C ARG A 112 -15.06 7.69 -1.10
N TRP A 113 -15.66 6.58 -0.72
CA TRP A 113 -15.22 5.83 0.45
C TRP A 113 -13.77 5.34 0.32
N VAL A 114 -13.38 4.81 -0.85
CA VAL A 114 -12.02 4.36 -1.12
C VAL A 114 -11.05 5.54 -1.12
N GLN A 115 -11.45 6.70 -1.66
CA GLN A 115 -10.64 7.93 -1.60
C GLN A 115 -10.32 8.31 -0.15
N ASP A 116 -11.33 8.33 0.72
CA ASP A 116 -11.16 8.67 2.13
C ASP A 116 -10.30 7.60 2.85
N PHE A 117 -10.54 6.32 2.54
CA PHE A 117 -9.72 5.24 3.05
C PHE A 117 -8.24 5.38 2.64
N VAL A 118 -7.94 5.65 1.38
CA VAL A 118 -6.57 5.82 0.87
C VAL A 118 -5.89 7.03 1.51
N LEU A 119 -6.61 8.14 1.66
CA LEU A 119 -6.09 9.32 2.35
C LEU A 119 -5.72 8.98 3.79
N TRP A 120 -6.65 8.43 4.56
CA TRP A 120 -6.41 7.98 5.93
C TRP A 120 -5.26 6.98 6.03
N TYR A 121 -5.27 5.95 5.18
CA TYR A 121 -4.23 4.91 5.18
C TYR A 121 -2.84 5.47 4.91
N ASN A 122 -2.71 6.38 3.96
CA ASN A 122 -1.42 6.95 3.60
C ASN A 122 -0.92 7.98 4.62
N THR A 123 -1.81 8.77 5.24
CA THR A 123 -1.41 9.96 6.03
C THR A 123 -1.61 9.83 7.53
N GLU A 124 -2.47 8.92 8.00
CA GLU A 124 -2.81 8.79 9.42
C GLU A 124 -2.52 7.40 9.98
N HIS A 125 -2.76 6.34 9.19
CA HIS A 125 -2.54 4.98 9.65
C HIS A 125 -1.06 4.70 9.94
N ARG A 126 -0.75 4.45 11.23
CA ARG A 126 0.61 4.14 11.67
C ARG A 126 0.88 2.65 11.54
N HIS A 127 1.63 2.27 10.52
CA HIS A 127 1.82 0.88 10.15
C HIS A 127 2.92 0.21 11.00
N ARG A 128 2.57 -0.87 11.72
CA ARG A 128 3.51 -1.58 12.61
C ARG A 128 4.78 -2.05 11.88
N ALA A 129 4.65 -2.60 10.67
CA ALA A 129 5.78 -3.15 9.90
C ALA A 129 6.79 -2.09 9.45
N ILE A 130 6.43 -0.81 9.48
CA ILE A 130 7.32 0.32 9.22
C ILE A 130 7.56 1.19 10.48
N ARG A 131 7.52 0.56 11.64
CA ARG A 131 7.83 1.18 12.95
C ARG A 131 6.88 2.30 13.36
N PHE A 132 5.60 2.18 13.02
CA PHE A 132 4.55 3.15 13.38
C PHE A 132 4.77 4.57 12.86
N VAL A 133 5.42 4.72 11.72
CA VAL A 133 5.30 5.89 10.86
C VAL A 133 4.16 5.69 9.88
N THR A 134 3.68 6.76 9.24
CA THR A 134 2.69 6.63 8.17
C THR A 134 3.37 6.22 6.85
N PRO A 135 2.64 5.58 5.94
CA PRO A 135 3.14 5.28 4.61
C PRO A 135 3.69 6.51 3.87
N ALA A 136 2.99 7.65 3.97
CA ALA A 136 3.43 8.89 3.33
C ALA A 136 4.73 9.44 3.93
N GLU A 137 4.89 9.45 5.27
CA GLU A 137 6.14 9.85 5.92
C GLU A 137 7.32 8.99 5.45
N ARG A 138 7.13 7.67 5.36
CA ARG A 138 8.20 6.78 4.89
C ARG A 138 8.47 6.95 3.40
N HIS A 139 7.45 7.15 2.60
CA HIS A 139 7.59 7.33 1.15
C HIS A 139 8.41 8.60 0.80
N ARG A 140 8.24 9.66 1.61
CA ARG A 140 9.03 10.90 1.49
C ARG A 140 10.41 10.84 2.16
N GLY A 141 10.75 9.71 2.83
CA GLY A 141 12.02 9.56 3.54
C GLY A 141 12.10 10.29 4.89
N GLU A 142 10.99 10.80 5.40
CA GLU A 142 10.88 11.52 6.68
C GLU A 142 10.97 10.58 7.89
N ASP A 143 10.72 9.29 7.68
CA ASP A 143 10.74 8.26 8.73
C ASP A 143 12.05 8.21 9.51
N ARG A 144 13.18 8.46 8.87
CA ARG A 144 14.50 8.44 9.54
C ARG A 144 14.59 9.50 10.64
N ALA A 145 14.19 10.73 10.34
CA ALA A 145 14.21 11.83 11.31
C ALA A 145 13.20 11.58 12.44
N ILE A 146 11.98 11.13 12.09
CA ILE A 146 10.93 10.81 13.07
C ILE A 146 11.38 9.70 14.03
N LEU A 147 11.99 8.64 13.52
CA LEU A 147 12.46 7.51 14.32
C LEU A 147 13.65 7.89 15.18
N ALA A 148 14.58 8.72 14.69
CA ALA A 148 15.70 9.24 15.46
C ALA A 148 15.21 10.10 16.65
N GLN A 149 14.24 10.99 16.40
CA GLN A 149 13.63 11.80 17.45
C GLN A 149 12.93 10.94 18.51
N ARG A 150 12.15 9.94 18.10
CA ARG A 150 11.50 8.99 19.03
C ARG A 150 12.53 8.23 19.86
N HIS A 151 13.63 7.82 19.23
CA HIS A 151 14.71 7.13 19.94
C HIS A 151 15.32 8.02 21.01
N ALA A 152 15.66 9.28 20.70
CA ALA A 152 16.19 10.25 21.64
C ALA A 152 15.23 10.51 22.82
N LEU A 153 13.93 10.68 22.54
CA LEU A 153 12.91 10.84 23.58
C LEU A 153 12.82 9.61 24.51
N ASN A 154 12.85 8.40 23.93
CA ASN A 154 12.83 7.17 24.70
C ASN A 154 14.08 7.00 25.59
N GLN A 155 15.25 7.40 25.10
CA GLN A 155 16.48 7.37 25.88
C GLN A 155 16.43 8.35 27.04
N ALA A 156 16.03 9.61 26.80
CA ALA A 156 15.87 10.61 27.84
C ALA A 156 14.84 10.17 28.92
N ALA A 157 13.72 9.60 28.50
CA ALA A 157 12.72 9.07 29.42
C ALA A 157 13.24 7.89 30.26
N ARG A 158 14.09 7.04 29.66
CA ARG A 158 14.73 5.94 30.38
C ARG A 158 15.76 6.42 31.39
N GLU A 159 16.54 7.42 31.03
CA GLU A 159 17.53 8.03 31.97
C GLU A 159 16.83 8.71 33.15
N ALA A 160 15.69 9.37 32.88
CA ALA A 160 14.92 10.04 33.95
C ALA A 160 14.18 9.04 34.88
N HIS A 161 13.76 7.87 34.34
CA HIS A 161 12.94 6.89 35.04
C HIS A 161 13.37 5.45 34.76
N PRO A 162 14.59 5.04 35.15
CA PRO A 162 15.15 3.72 34.84
C PRO A 162 14.30 2.56 35.36
N GLU A 163 13.60 2.76 36.47
CA GLU A 163 12.73 1.78 37.13
C GLU A 163 11.54 1.34 36.31
N ARG A 164 11.13 2.13 35.26
CA ARG A 164 10.03 1.82 34.35
C ARG A 164 10.43 0.95 33.17
N TRP A 165 11.72 0.62 33.03
CA TRP A 165 12.25 -0.04 31.85
C TRP A 165 12.88 -1.39 32.20
N SER A 166 12.31 -2.47 31.71
CA SER A 166 12.77 -3.83 31.94
C SER A 166 13.76 -4.38 30.90
N GLY A 167 14.21 -3.56 29.96
CA GLY A 167 15.08 -4.00 28.88
C GLY A 167 15.60 -2.87 27.97
N LYS A 168 16.07 -3.22 26.78
CA LYS A 168 16.50 -2.23 25.78
C LYS A 168 15.30 -1.47 25.22
N THR A 169 15.48 -0.16 24.95
CA THR A 169 14.47 0.61 24.20
C THR A 169 14.28 0.01 22.80
N ARG A 170 13.04 0.00 22.33
CA ARG A 170 12.78 -0.39 20.93
C ARG A 170 13.39 0.65 19.99
N ASN A 171 14.19 0.16 19.06
CA ASN A 171 14.70 0.97 17.95
C ASN A 171 13.66 1.04 16.85
#